data_a5cc9c6e3e84f87d3e1a5540f4c82f37
#
_entry.id   a5cc9c6e3e84f87d3e1a5540f4c82f37
#
_cell.length_a   1.000
_cell.length_b   1.000
_cell.length_c   1.000
_cell.angle_alpha   90.00
_cell.angle_beta   90.00
_cell.angle_gamma   90.00
#
_symmetry.space_group_name_H-M   'P 1'
#
loop_
_entity.id
_entity.type
_entity.pdbx_description
1 polymer ?
#
loop_
_entity_poly.entity_id
_entity_poly.type
_entity_poly.pdbx_seq_one_letter_code
_entity_poly.pdbx_strand_id
1 'polypeptide(L)'
;SAFSPICAPASCPWGQKAFNAYLGPDNDEWKQHDASELIRAGAKPFPVLIDQGSADPFLAEQLRPEVLLSACEDRDFSVTYREHQGFDHSYFFIASFIEDHLRFHATHLTPF
;
A
#
# COMPACT_ATOMS: atom_id res chain seq x y z
N SER A 1 -6.32 -5.17 -2.96
CA SER A 1 -6.48 -4.47 -1.68
C SER A 1 -5.30 -4.78 -0.75
N ALA A 2 -5.14 -3.96 0.27
CA ALA A 2 -4.05 -4.13 1.22
C ALA A 2 -4.46 -3.68 2.62
N PHE A 3 -3.88 -4.32 3.63
CA PHE A 3 -3.91 -3.91 5.02
C PHE A 3 -2.52 -3.41 5.41
N SER A 4 -2.44 -2.21 5.95
CA SER A 4 -1.20 -1.65 6.51
C SER A 4 0.00 -1.79 5.56
N PRO A 5 -0.11 -1.41 4.28
CA PRO A 5 0.95 -1.65 3.31
C PRO A 5 2.15 -0.71 3.52
N ILE A 6 3.33 -1.20 3.16
CA ILE A 6 4.51 -0.34 2.97
C ILE A 6 4.34 0.33 1.60
N CYS A 7 3.95 1.60 1.61
CA CYS A 7 3.49 2.28 0.39
C CYS A 7 4.62 2.80 -0.51
N ALA A 8 5.80 3.04 0.06
CA ALA A 8 6.96 3.56 -0.68
C ALA A 8 8.24 2.85 -0.22
N PRO A 9 8.39 1.55 -0.52
CA PRO A 9 9.51 0.77 0.02
C PRO A 9 10.89 1.26 -0.41
N ALA A 10 11.02 1.89 -1.58
CA ALA A 10 12.30 2.44 -2.02
C ALA A 10 12.78 3.62 -1.16
N SER A 11 11.88 4.23 -0.37
CA SER A 11 12.18 5.42 0.43
C SER A 11 11.91 5.27 1.93
N CYS A 12 11.67 4.07 2.43
CA CYS A 12 11.53 3.82 3.87
C CYS A 12 12.60 2.83 4.37
N PRO A 13 12.95 2.87 5.68
CA PRO A 13 14.04 2.03 6.21
C PRO A 13 13.85 0.53 5.96
N TRP A 14 12.67 -0.01 6.21
CA TRP A 14 12.41 -1.44 5.99
C TRP A 14 12.56 -1.84 4.53
N GLY A 15 12.00 -1.06 3.64
CA GLY A 15 12.06 -1.35 2.21
C GLY A 15 13.47 -1.24 1.66
N GLN A 16 14.22 -0.22 2.05
CA GLN A 16 15.61 -0.05 1.64
C GLN A 16 16.49 -1.20 2.10
N LYS A 17 16.32 -1.67 3.34
CA LYS A 17 17.03 -2.83 3.86
C LYS A 17 16.73 -4.09 3.05
N ALA A 18 15.45 -4.35 2.79
CA ALA A 18 15.02 -5.53 2.03
C ALA A 18 15.50 -5.46 0.58
N PHE A 19 15.33 -4.33 -0.08
CA PHE A 19 15.73 -4.16 -1.47
C PHE A 19 17.25 -4.26 -1.65
N ASN A 20 18.01 -3.65 -0.75
CA ASN A 20 19.47 -3.78 -0.81
C ASN A 20 19.93 -5.24 -0.66
N ALA A 21 19.27 -6.00 0.23
CA ALA A 21 19.60 -7.41 0.47
C ALA A 21 19.19 -8.31 -0.71
N TYR A 22 18.03 -8.07 -1.32
CA TYR A 22 17.46 -8.98 -2.32
C TYR A 22 17.67 -8.53 -3.76
N LEU A 23 17.77 -7.23 -4.02
CA LEU A 23 17.90 -6.67 -5.36
C LEU A 23 19.27 -6.02 -5.61
N GLY A 24 20.09 -5.83 -4.57
CA GLY A 24 21.34 -5.11 -4.66
C GLY A 24 21.20 -3.60 -4.48
N PRO A 25 22.26 -2.82 -4.67
CA PRO A 25 22.31 -1.39 -4.31
C PRO A 25 21.72 -0.44 -5.38
N ASP A 26 21.23 -0.93 -6.51
CA ASP A 26 20.74 -0.08 -7.59
C ASP A 26 19.33 0.44 -7.26
N ASN A 27 19.23 1.73 -6.94
CA ASN A 27 17.96 2.38 -6.62
C ASN A 27 16.98 2.41 -7.78
N ASP A 28 17.45 2.39 -9.02
CA ASP A 28 16.56 2.33 -10.19
C ASP A 28 15.86 0.97 -10.28
N GLU A 29 16.55 -0.09 -9.91
CA GLU A 29 15.95 -1.42 -9.78
C GLU A 29 14.87 -1.44 -8.70
N TRP A 30 15.09 -0.78 -7.55
CA TRP A 30 14.12 -0.71 -6.46
C TRP A 30 12.79 -0.09 -6.89
N LYS A 31 12.83 0.94 -7.73
CA LYS A 31 11.63 1.64 -8.20
C LYS A 31 10.68 0.74 -8.98
N GLN A 32 11.20 -0.31 -9.60
CA GLN A 32 10.37 -1.28 -10.32
C GLN A 32 9.54 -2.18 -9.41
N HIS A 33 9.80 -2.13 -8.10
CA HIS A 33 9.11 -2.90 -7.08
C HIS A 33 8.42 -2.03 -6.04
N ASP A 34 8.26 -0.75 -6.33
CA ASP A 34 7.66 0.25 -5.44
C ASP A 34 6.35 0.75 -6.06
N ALA A 35 5.22 0.49 -5.38
CA ALA A 35 3.90 0.83 -5.89
C ALA A 35 3.75 2.33 -6.17
N SER A 36 4.27 3.19 -5.31
CA SER A 36 4.20 4.65 -5.49
C SER A 36 4.97 5.10 -6.73
N GLU A 37 6.15 4.53 -6.96
CA GLU A 37 6.96 4.82 -8.14
C GLU A 37 6.33 4.30 -9.43
N LEU A 38 5.74 3.10 -9.39
CA LEU A 38 5.05 2.52 -10.55
C LEU A 38 3.82 3.36 -10.96
N ILE A 39 3.08 3.87 -9.99
CA ILE A 39 1.94 4.77 -10.26
C ILE A 39 2.44 6.07 -10.90
N ARG A 40 3.49 6.67 -10.36
CA ARG A 40 4.09 7.89 -10.95
C ARG A 40 4.62 7.67 -12.34
N ALA A 41 5.13 6.48 -12.62
CA ALA A 41 5.64 6.10 -13.94
C ALA A 41 4.53 5.81 -14.96
N GLY A 42 3.27 5.86 -14.56
CA GLY A 42 2.14 5.73 -15.47
C GLY A 42 1.51 4.34 -15.54
N ALA A 43 1.58 3.56 -14.43
CA ALA A 43 0.88 2.29 -14.35
C ALA A 43 -0.61 2.46 -14.67
N LYS A 44 -1.18 1.48 -15.38
CA LYS A 44 -2.60 1.52 -15.76
C LYS A 44 -3.49 1.50 -14.50
N PRO A 45 -4.41 2.47 -14.36
CA PRO A 45 -5.26 2.55 -13.18
C PRO A 45 -6.19 1.34 -13.02
N PHE A 46 -6.39 0.94 -11.77
CA PHE A 46 -7.41 -0.03 -11.36
C PHE A 46 -7.87 0.31 -9.94
N PRO A 47 -9.07 -0.12 -9.51
CA PRO A 47 -9.56 0.17 -8.16
C PRO A 47 -8.69 -0.48 -7.09
N VAL A 48 -8.38 0.29 -6.03
CA VAL A 48 -7.56 -0.16 -4.90
C VAL A 48 -8.28 0.16 -3.60
N LEU A 49 -8.31 -0.78 -2.66
CA LEU A 49 -8.79 -0.58 -1.30
C LEU A 49 -7.64 -0.76 -0.32
N ILE A 50 -7.43 0.22 0.54
CA ILE A 50 -6.42 0.19 1.59
C ILE A 50 -7.06 0.49 2.94
N ASP A 51 -6.84 -0.37 3.92
CA ASP A 51 -7.20 -0.15 5.31
C ASP A 51 -5.94 0.03 6.15
N GLN A 52 -5.95 1.04 7.03
CA GLN A 52 -4.83 1.43 7.88
C GLN A 52 -5.33 1.74 9.30
N GLY A 53 -4.63 1.23 10.31
CA GLY A 53 -4.91 1.60 11.70
C GLY A 53 -4.24 2.91 12.08
N SER A 54 -4.96 3.80 12.77
CA SER A 54 -4.41 5.09 13.20
C SER A 54 -3.38 4.96 14.32
N ALA A 55 -3.45 3.89 15.11
CA ALA A 55 -2.54 3.59 16.22
C ALA A 55 -1.39 2.65 15.83
N ASP A 56 -1.18 2.43 14.54
CA ASP A 56 -0.09 1.63 14.03
C ASP A 56 1.25 2.32 14.30
N PRO A 57 2.16 1.69 15.08
CA PRO A 57 3.44 2.33 15.43
C PRO A 57 4.39 2.49 14.23
N PHE A 58 4.14 1.81 13.12
CA PHE A 58 4.97 1.85 11.91
C PHE A 58 4.47 2.84 10.87
N LEU A 59 3.35 3.51 11.14
CA LEU A 59 2.65 4.37 10.18
C LEU A 59 3.53 5.49 9.63
N ALA A 60 4.21 6.24 10.50
CA ALA A 60 4.94 7.45 10.12
C ALA A 60 6.25 7.15 9.40
N GLU A 61 7.00 6.12 9.79
CA GLU A 61 8.35 5.88 9.29
C GLU A 61 8.41 4.82 8.19
N GLN A 62 7.57 3.79 8.28
CA GLN A 62 7.66 2.63 7.41
C GLN A 62 6.54 2.56 6.38
N LEU A 63 5.30 2.76 6.79
CA LEU A 63 4.15 2.55 5.92
C LEU A 63 3.89 3.72 4.97
N ARG A 64 3.91 4.92 5.46
CA ARG A 64 3.86 6.18 4.72
C ARG A 64 2.80 6.22 3.62
N PRO A 65 1.52 6.03 3.98
CA PRO A 65 0.44 6.00 2.98
C PRO A 65 0.29 7.31 2.21
N GLU A 66 0.71 8.44 2.79
CA GLU A 66 0.66 9.76 2.14
C GLU A 66 1.43 9.80 0.82
N VAL A 67 2.50 9.02 0.70
CA VAL A 67 3.31 8.96 -0.54
C VAL A 67 2.52 8.28 -1.65
N LEU A 68 1.86 7.15 -1.34
CA LEU A 68 1.03 6.45 -2.31
C LEU A 68 -0.20 7.27 -2.70
N LEU A 69 -0.87 7.87 -1.72
CA LEU A 69 -2.07 8.68 -1.96
C LEU A 69 -1.77 9.89 -2.85
N SER A 70 -0.63 10.54 -2.63
CA SER A 70 -0.16 11.64 -3.49
C SER A 70 0.08 11.18 -4.93
N ALA A 71 0.72 10.03 -5.11
CA ALA A 71 0.94 9.46 -6.45
C ALA A 71 -0.38 9.12 -7.14
N CYS A 72 -1.34 8.56 -6.40
CA CYS A 72 -2.67 8.25 -6.93
C CYS A 72 -3.44 9.50 -7.37
N GLU A 73 -3.38 10.56 -6.56
CA GLU A 73 -4.03 11.84 -6.88
C GLU A 73 -3.46 12.46 -8.16
N ASP A 74 -2.14 12.47 -8.31
CA ASP A 74 -1.46 13.04 -9.46
C ASP A 74 -1.73 12.27 -10.78
N ARG A 75 -2.16 11.03 -10.70
CA ARG A 75 -2.36 10.15 -11.85
C ARG A 75 -3.80 9.67 -12.04
N ASP A 76 -4.76 10.25 -11.33
CA ASP A 76 -6.18 9.84 -11.36
C ASP A 76 -6.38 8.35 -11.06
N PHE A 77 -5.55 7.81 -10.19
CA PHE A 77 -5.63 6.40 -9.77
C PHE A 77 -6.70 6.27 -8.69
N SER A 78 -7.69 5.38 -8.91
CA SER A 78 -8.81 5.20 -7.97
C SER A 78 -8.37 4.41 -6.75
N VAL A 79 -8.22 5.09 -5.61
CA VAL A 79 -7.89 4.47 -4.34
C VAL A 79 -8.93 4.82 -3.29
N THR A 80 -9.43 3.82 -2.57
CA THR A 80 -10.22 3.98 -1.35
C THR A 80 -9.30 3.71 -0.17
N TYR A 81 -8.94 4.77 0.54
CA TYR A 81 -8.12 4.70 1.74
C TYR A 81 -8.98 4.94 2.96
N ARG A 82 -8.95 4.00 3.91
CA ARG A 82 -9.72 4.11 5.15
C ARG A 82 -8.79 3.99 6.34
N GLU A 83 -8.75 5.02 7.17
CA GLU A 83 -7.99 4.99 8.42
C GLU A 83 -8.95 4.68 9.58
N HIS A 84 -8.65 3.63 10.33
CA HIS A 84 -9.50 3.13 11.41
C HIS A 84 -8.92 3.54 12.77
N GLN A 85 -9.70 4.33 13.50
CA GLN A 85 -9.28 4.91 14.77
C GLN A 85 -8.95 3.83 15.80
N GLY A 86 -7.73 3.92 16.38
CA GLY A 86 -7.32 3.07 17.51
C GLY A 86 -6.82 1.68 17.15
N PHE A 87 -6.88 1.27 15.87
CA PHE A 87 -6.34 -0.01 15.44
C PHE A 87 -4.83 0.07 15.22
N ASP A 88 -4.13 -0.99 15.54
CA ASP A 88 -2.68 -1.12 15.40
C ASP A 88 -2.29 -2.00 14.19
N HIS A 89 -1.06 -2.50 14.18
CA HIS A 89 -0.51 -3.37 13.12
C HIS A 89 -0.67 -4.85 13.54
N SER A 90 -1.91 -5.34 13.70
CA SER A 90 -2.18 -6.66 14.26
C SER A 90 -3.21 -7.46 13.46
N TYR A 91 -3.28 -8.75 13.75
CA TYR A 91 -4.29 -9.63 13.15
C TYR A 91 -5.72 -9.28 13.57
N PHE A 92 -5.90 -8.69 14.75
CA PHE A 92 -7.21 -8.21 15.18
C PHE A 92 -7.74 -7.13 14.23
N PHE A 93 -6.89 -6.22 13.81
CA PHE A 93 -7.22 -5.23 12.79
C PHE A 93 -7.66 -5.90 11.49
N ILE A 94 -6.88 -6.84 10.97
CA ILE A 94 -7.19 -7.56 9.73
C ILE A 94 -8.52 -8.30 9.87
N ALA A 95 -8.71 -9.06 10.96
CA ALA A 95 -9.93 -9.83 11.19
C ALA A 95 -11.18 -8.93 11.24
N SER A 96 -11.04 -7.70 11.75
CA SER A 96 -12.16 -6.76 11.85
C SER A 96 -12.67 -6.26 10.49
N PHE A 97 -11.82 -6.25 9.45
CA PHE A 97 -12.15 -5.65 8.15
C PHE A 97 -11.99 -6.59 6.95
N ILE A 98 -11.58 -7.84 7.15
CA ILE A 98 -11.33 -8.77 6.04
C ILE A 98 -12.59 -9.02 5.19
N GLU A 99 -13.76 -9.00 5.79
CA GLU A 99 -15.02 -9.20 5.04
C GLU A 99 -15.22 -8.12 3.98
N ASP A 100 -14.91 -6.87 4.31
CA ASP A 100 -15.00 -5.75 3.37
C ASP A 100 -14.08 -5.95 2.17
N HIS A 101 -12.88 -6.47 2.40
CA HIS A 101 -11.93 -6.77 1.33
C HIS A 101 -12.43 -7.92 0.44
N LEU A 102 -13.03 -8.95 1.01
CA LEU A 102 -13.63 -10.02 0.24
C LEU A 102 -14.78 -9.51 -0.62
N ARG A 103 -15.63 -8.64 -0.09
CA ARG A 103 -16.72 -8.02 -0.85
C ARG A 103 -16.18 -7.12 -1.96
N PHE A 104 -15.15 -6.32 -1.68
CA PHE A 104 -14.49 -5.49 -2.68
C PHE A 104 -14.01 -6.33 -3.87
N HIS A 105 -13.30 -7.42 -3.62
CA HIS A 105 -12.84 -8.31 -4.68
C HIS A 105 -13.98 -9.01 -5.41
N ALA A 106 -15.01 -9.43 -4.69
CA ALA A 106 -16.17 -10.07 -5.30
C ALA A 106 -16.86 -9.17 -6.32
N THR A 107 -16.90 -7.85 -6.09
CA THR A 107 -17.51 -6.90 -7.04
C THR A 107 -16.67 -6.67 -8.29
N HIS A 108 -15.38 -7.00 -8.25
CA HIS A 108 -14.45 -6.76 -9.35
C HIS A 108 -14.06 -8.03 -10.11
N LEU A 109 -14.41 -9.22 -9.60
CA LEU A 109 -14.18 -10.48 -10.28
C LEU A 109 -15.26 -10.74 -11.32
N THR A 110 -14.84 -11.17 -12.51
CA THR A 110 -15.76 -11.55 -13.56
C THR A 110 -16.25 -12.97 -13.32
N PRO A 111 -17.57 -13.24 -13.28
CA PRO A 111 -18.07 -14.61 -13.15
C PRO A 111 -17.70 -15.41 -14.39
N PHE A 112 -17.44 -16.69 -14.18
CA PHE A 112 -17.14 -17.64 -15.25
C PHE A 112 -18.38 -18.01 -16.06
#